data_aa990a843dc407dd4987a8c26c47ade0
#
_entry.id   aa990a843dc407dd4987a8c26c47ade0
#
_cell.length_a   1.000
_cell.length_b   1.000
_cell.length_c   1.000
_cell.angle_alpha   90.00
_cell.angle_beta   90.00
_cell.angle_gamma   90.00
#
_symmetry.space_group_name_H-M   'P 1'
#
loop_
_entity.id
_entity.type
_entity.pdbx_description
1 polymer ?
#
loop_
_entity_poly.entity_id
_entity_poly.type
_entity_poly.pdbx_seq_one_letter_code
_entity_poly.pdbx_strand_id
1 'polypeptide(L)'
;SADSATREAKQISGPVRNAHNDYTEWSGPQRVRDLLPGEAEELLKRRFAVVQVWRPIHHPVQREPLAIADARSIGMKELFPSSRVYPDRVGEVYHCAYNPEHRWYYFPNMQRHEAVVFKTFDSIKDGRARWTAHTAFDDPTSPPDAPPRESIEMRTLAFF
;
A
#
# COMPACT_ATOMS: atom_id res chain seq x y z
N SER A 1 16.89 -9.90 11.12
CA SER A 1 15.67 -10.25 10.39
C SER A 1 15.00 -11.40 11.11
N ALA A 2 13.73 -11.27 11.45
CA ALA A 2 12.96 -12.44 11.87
C ALA A 2 13.14 -13.48 10.75
N ASP A 3 13.64 -14.64 11.13
CA ASP A 3 13.88 -15.79 10.31
C ASP A 3 12.68 -16.05 9.39
N SER A 4 12.92 -16.39 8.13
CA SER A 4 11.84 -16.69 7.17
C SER A 4 10.86 -17.74 7.71
N ALA A 5 11.36 -18.74 8.44
CA ALA A 5 10.56 -19.76 9.10
C ALA A 5 9.62 -19.18 10.19
N THR A 6 10.07 -18.20 10.95
CA THR A 6 9.24 -17.51 11.97
C THR A 6 8.15 -16.66 11.32
N ARG A 7 8.43 -16.03 10.19
CA ARG A 7 7.42 -15.26 9.42
C ARG A 7 6.35 -16.17 8.84
N GLU A 8 6.77 -17.28 8.26
CA GLU A 8 5.87 -18.27 7.66
C GLU A 8 4.96 -18.90 8.71
N ALA A 9 5.51 -19.32 9.86
CA ALA A 9 4.73 -19.86 10.97
C ALA A 9 3.72 -18.88 11.58
N LYS A 10 4.01 -17.56 11.54
CA LYS A 10 3.14 -16.50 12.07
C LYS A 10 2.29 -15.81 11.01
N GLN A 11 2.35 -16.24 9.75
CA GLN A 11 1.70 -15.59 8.61
C GLN A 11 2.03 -14.08 8.48
N ILE A 12 3.25 -13.70 8.84
CA ILE A 12 3.73 -12.32 8.81
C ILE A 12 4.46 -12.08 7.48
N SER A 13 3.95 -11.15 6.69
CA SER A 13 4.62 -10.71 5.46
C SER A 13 5.83 -9.83 5.77
N GLY A 14 6.93 -10.03 5.05
CA GLY A 14 8.06 -9.11 5.09
C GLY A 14 7.73 -7.79 4.39
N PRO A 15 8.58 -6.75 4.56
CA PRO A 15 8.46 -5.50 3.82
C PRO A 15 8.49 -5.75 2.30
N VAL A 16 7.54 -5.19 1.57
CA VAL A 16 7.47 -5.31 0.10
C VAL A 16 8.38 -4.26 -0.52
N ARG A 17 9.39 -4.70 -1.29
CA ARG A 17 10.41 -3.83 -1.90
C ARG A 17 10.14 -3.49 -3.37
N ASN A 18 9.10 -4.05 -3.95
CA ASN A 18 8.65 -3.68 -5.28
C ASN A 18 7.65 -2.53 -5.17
N ALA A 19 7.93 -1.43 -5.87
CA ALA A 19 7.01 -0.30 -5.92
C ALA A 19 5.67 -0.74 -6.52
N HIS A 20 4.59 -0.53 -5.77
CA HIS A 20 3.26 -1.01 -6.14
C HIS A 20 2.16 -0.11 -5.55
N ASN A 21 0.96 -0.28 -6.09
CA ASN A 21 -0.27 0.21 -5.49
C ASN A 21 -1.25 -0.98 -5.34
N ASP A 22 -1.92 -1.06 -4.21
CA ASP A 22 -2.68 -2.24 -3.80
C ASP A 22 -3.92 -2.55 -4.64
N TYR A 23 -4.45 -1.56 -5.36
CA TYR A 23 -5.66 -1.71 -6.17
C TYR A 23 -5.49 -1.12 -7.55
N THR A 24 -6.20 -1.72 -8.51
CA THR A 24 -6.29 -1.25 -9.89
C THR A 24 -7.69 -0.70 -10.17
N GLU A 25 -7.90 -0.21 -11.38
CA GLU A 25 -9.23 0.22 -11.85
C GLU A 25 -10.27 -0.92 -11.73
N TRP A 26 -9.82 -2.17 -11.89
CA TRP A 26 -10.68 -3.35 -11.76
C TRP A 26 -10.81 -3.83 -10.30
N SER A 27 -9.70 -3.97 -9.58
CA SER A 27 -9.72 -4.64 -8.27
C SER A 27 -10.28 -3.76 -7.14
N GLY A 28 -10.28 -2.44 -7.30
CA GLY A 28 -10.92 -1.53 -6.35
C GLY A 28 -12.43 -1.80 -6.20
N PRO A 29 -13.23 -1.71 -7.29
CA PRO A 29 -14.65 -2.08 -7.27
C PRO A 29 -14.89 -3.54 -6.93
N GLN A 30 -14.03 -4.45 -7.43
CA GLN A 30 -14.15 -5.87 -7.11
C GLN A 30 -14.04 -6.12 -5.60
N ARG A 31 -13.17 -5.39 -4.90
CA ARG A 31 -13.04 -5.53 -3.45
C ARG A 31 -14.29 -5.12 -2.68
N VAL A 32 -15.03 -4.15 -3.17
CA VAL A 32 -16.36 -3.81 -2.60
C VAL A 32 -17.33 -4.97 -2.76
N ARG A 33 -17.37 -5.61 -3.95
CA ARG A 33 -18.20 -6.79 -4.21
C ARG A 33 -17.85 -7.98 -3.32
N ASP A 34 -16.55 -8.21 -3.13
CA ASP A 34 -16.07 -9.32 -2.30
C ASP A 34 -16.45 -9.16 -0.82
N LEU A 35 -16.44 -7.92 -0.32
CA LEU A 35 -16.67 -7.64 1.11
C LEU A 35 -18.13 -7.33 1.46
N LEU A 36 -18.87 -6.76 0.53
CA LEU A 36 -20.25 -6.26 0.73
C LEU A 36 -21.19 -6.73 -0.40
N PRO A 37 -21.29 -8.06 -0.66
CA PRO A 37 -21.97 -8.57 -1.85
C PRO A 37 -23.44 -8.14 -1.96
N GLY A 38 -24.12 -7.94 -0.81
CA GLY A 38 -25.52 -7.52 -0.78
C GLY A 38 -25.77 -6.04 -1.06
N GLU A 39 -24.73 -5.19 -0.96
CA GLU A 39 -24.86 -3.74 -1.05
C GLU A 39 -23.95 -3.14 -2.14
N ALA A 40 -23.03 -3.94 -2.69
CA ALA A 40 -21.96 -3.48 -3.54
C ALA A 40 -22.43 -2.63 -4.72
N GLU A 41 -23.44 -3.09 -5.47
CA GLU A 41 -23.89 -2.39 -6.69
C GLU A 41 -24.53 -1.03 -6.38
N GLU A 42 -25.15 -0.88 -5.21
CA GLU A 42 -25.68 0.41 -4.78
C GLU A 42 -24.56 1.34 -4.29
N LEU A 43 -23.62 0.80 -3.52
CA LEU A 43 -22.46 1.56 -3.02
C LEU A 43 -21.54 2.03 -4.16
N LEU A 44 -21.37 1.21 -5.19
CA LEU A 44 -20.53 1.53 -6.35
C LEU A 44 -21.10 2.65 -7.26
N LYS A 45 -22.38 3.02 -7.12
CA LYS A 45 -22.96 4.17 -7.81
C LYS A 45 -22.46 5.50 -7.23
N ARG A 46 -21.95 5.51 -6.03
CA ARG A 46 -21.43 6.68 -5.34
C ARG A 46 -19.89 6.68 -5.37
N ARG A 47 -19.31 7.82 -5.01
CA ARG A 47 -17.87 7.90 -4.80
C ARG A 47 -17.46 6.99 -3.65
N PHE A 48 -16.41 6.21 -3.85
CA PHE A 48 -15.74 5.47 -2.78
C PHE A 48 -14.23 5.54 -2.94
N ALA A 49 -13.54 5.32 -1.84
CA ALA A 49 -12.08 5.23 -1.80
C ALA A 49 -11.64 4.06 -0.93
N VAL A 50 -10.48 3.50 -1.25
CA VAL A 50 -9.75 2.63 -0.34
C VAL A 50 -8.66 3.46 0.32
N VAL A 51 -8.78 3.62 1.62
CA VAL A 51 -7.86 4.39 2.45
C VAL A 51 -7.05 3.45 3.31
N GLN A 52 -5.74 3.58 3.24
CA GLN A 52 -4.80 2.78 4.00
C GLN A 52 -4.24 3.60 5.16
N VAL A 53 -4.22 2.98 6.33
CA VAL A 53 -3.55 3.48 7.52
C VAL A 53 -2.38 2.56 7.82
N TRP A 54 -1.18 3.10 7.83
CA TRP A 54 0.04 2.36 8.11
C TRP A 54 0.78 2.99 9.30
N ARG A 55 1.26 2.17 10.24
CA ARG A 55 1.98 2.65 11.41
C ARG A 55 2.96 1.62 11.97
N PRO A 56 4.01 2.07 12.70
CA PRO A 56 4.84 1.21 13.54
C PRO A 56 4.04 0.57 14.69
N ILE A 57 4.48 -0.61 15.16
CA ILE A 57 3.86 -1.31 16.30
C ILE A 57 4.67 -1.08 17.59
N HIS A 58 5.93 -1.49 17.63
CA HIS A 58 6.74 -1.48 18.85
C HIS A 58 7.85 -0.44 18.83
N HIS A 59 8.70 -0.49 17.81
CA HIS A 59 9.90 0.34 17.71
C HIS A 59 9.73 1.45 16.68
N PRO A 60 10.49 2.56 16.81
CA PRO A 60 10.65 3.50 15.71
C PRO A 60 11.12 2.80 14.44
N VAL A 61 10.64 3.27 13.29
CA VAL A 61 11.07 2.71 12.00
C VAL A 61 12.43 3.30 11.63
N GLN A 62 13.47 2.54 11.89
CA GLN A 62 14.85 2.89 11.58
C GLN A 62 15.44 2.08 10.41
N ARG A 63 14.72 1.07 9.96
CA ARG A 63 15.13 0.18 8.89
C ARG A 63 13.96 -0.15 7.98
N GLU A 64 14.20 -0.22 6.68
CA GLU A 64 13.19 -0.54 5.67
C GLU A 64 11.92 0.34 5.77
N PRO A 65 12.06 1.68 5.82
CA PRO A 65 10.91 2.56 5.99
C PRO A 65 9.92 2.44 4.83
N LEU A 66 8.69 2.91 5.05
CA LEU A 66 7.70 3.04 4.00
C LEU A 66 7.95 4.33 3.22
N ALA A 67 8.21 4.21 1.92
CA ALA A 67 8.20 5.33 0.99
C ALA A 67 6.88 5.37 0.23
N ILE A 68 6.36 6.58 0.04
CA ILE A 68 5.19 6.88 -0.79
C ILE A 68 5.59 7.81 -1.92
N ALA A 69 5.02 7.60 -3.09
CA ALA A 69 5.31 8.43 -4.26
C ALA A 69 4.37 9.64 -4.35
N ASP A 70 4.90 10.76 -4.82
CA ASP A 70 4.08 11.86 -5.32
C ASP A 70 3.38 11.40 -6.61
N ALA A 71 2.06 11.22 -6.54
CA ALA A 71 1.26 10.74 -7.66
C ALA A 71 1.35 11.63 -8.90
N ARG A 72 1.75 12.91 -8.77
CA ARG A 72 1.99 13.82 -9.90
C ARG A 72 3.24 13.47 -10.69
N SER A 73 4.14 12.66 -10.12
CA SER A 73 5.37 12.21 -10.77
C SER A 73 5.24 10.84 -11.43
N ILE A 74 4.09 10.16 -11.29
CA ILE A 74 3.86 8.83 -11.86
C ILE A 74 2.76 8.90 -12.91
N GLY A 75 3.11 8.56 -14.15
CA GLY A 75 2.14 8.44 -15.24
C GLY A 75 1.44 7.09 -15.25
N MET A 76 0.18 7.06 -15.72
CA MET A 76 -0.59 5.79 -15.82
C MET A 76 0.09 4.71 -16.66
N LYS A 77 0.87 5.09 -17.67
CA LYS A 77 1.65 4.15 -18.50
C LYS A 77 2.80 3.46 -17.76
N GLU A 78 3.11 3.91 -16.56
CA GLU A 78 4.15 3.36 -15.69
C GLU A 78 3.58 2.39 -14.64
N LEU A 79 2.24 2.25 -14.63
CA LEU A 79 1.53 1.33 -13.74
C LEU A 79 1.05 0.11 -14.52
N PHE A 80 1.54 -1.07 -14.15
CA PHE A 80 1.25 -2.34 -14.81
C PHE A 80 0.40 -3.22 -13.90
N PRO A 81 -0.80 -3.65 -14.34
CA PRO A 81 -1.62 -4.55 -13.55
C PRO A 81 -0.95 -5.93 -13.44
N SER A 82 -1.03 -6.51 -12.25
CA SER A 82 -0.53 -7.85 -11.95
C SER A 82 -1.52 -8.56 -11.04
N SER A 83 -1.93 -9.75 -11.46
CA SER A 83 -2.87 -10.57 -10.70
C SER A 83 -2.23 -11.11 -9.42
N ARG A 84 -3.02 -11.17 -8.35
CA ARG A 84 -2.71 -11.81 -7.08
C ARG A 84 -3.74 -12.91 -6.82
N VAL A 85 -3.31 -14.15 -6.99
CA VAL A 85 -4.17 -15.32 -6.77
C VAL A 85 -4.10 -15.72 -5.30
N TYR A 86 -5.24 -15.77 -4.65
CA TYR A 86 -5.44 -16.27 -3.29
C TYR A 86 -6.30 -17.54 -3.35
N PRO A 87 -6.32 -18.37 -2.31
CA PRO A 87 -7.14 -19.59 -2.31
C PRO A 87 -8.63 -19.37 -2.56
N ASP A 88 -9.15 -18.21 -2.14
CA ASP A 88 -10.58 -17.87 -2.14
C ASP A 88 -10.96 -16.75 -3.13
N ARG A 89 -9.97 -16.07 -3.74
CA ARG A 89 -10.22 -14.95 -4.64
C ARG A 89 -9.03 -14.62 -5.53
N VAL A 90 -9.30 -13.83 -6.55
CA VAL A 90 -8.27 -13.17 -7.36
C VAL A 90 -8.28 -11.67 -7.05
N GLY A 91 -7.14 -11.12 -6.72
CA GLY A 91 -6.91 -9.69 -6.60
C GLY A 91 -6.04 -9.19 -7.76
N GLU A 92 -5.87 -7.88 -7.85
CA GLU A 92 -4.98 -7.25 -8.81
C GLU A 92 -4.36 -6.00 -8.18
N VAL A 93 -3.07 -5.82 -8.40
CA VAL A 93 -2.28 -4.67 -7.94
C VAL A 93 -1.63 -3.99 -9.14
N TYR A 94 -1.28 -2.71 -9.01
CA TYR A 94 -0.37 -2.09 -9.96
C TYR A 94 1.07 -2.25 -9.48
N HIS A 95 1.96 -2.76 -10.31
CA HIS A 95 3.39 -2.56 -10.16
C HIS A 95 3.78 -1.26 -10.86
N CYS A 96 4.70 -0.52 -10.23
CA CYS A 96 5.22 0.72 -10.77
C CYS A 96 6.59 0.48 -11.42
N ALA A 97 6.70 0.84 -12.71
CA ALA A 97 7.99 0.82 -13.39
C ALA A 97 8.92 1.90 -12.82
N TYR A 98 10.22 1.67 -12.92
CA TYR A 98 11.21 2.66 -12.54
C TYR A 98 11.24 3.84 -13.52
N ASN A 99 11.26 5.05 -12.96
CA ASN A 99 11.55 6.26 -13.70
C ASN A 99 12.32 7.21 -12.76
N PRO A 100 13.48 7.77 -13.18
CA PRO A 100 14.28 8.67 -12.35
C PRO A 100 13.56 9.98 -11.98
N GLU A 101 12.51 10.35 -12.70
CA GLU A 101 11.68 11.52 -12.41
C GLU A 101 10.66 11.30 -11.30
N HIS A 102 10.48 10.05 -10.81
CA HIS A 102 9.60 9.77 -9.69
C HIS A 102 10.11 10.42 -8.42
N ARG A 103 9.21 11.10 -7.70
CA ARG A 103 9.51 11.72 -6.43
C ARG A 103 8.94 10.87 -5.29
N TRP A 104 9.85 10.38 -4.43
CA TRP A 104 9.53 9.53 -3.30
C TRP A 104 9.75 10.27 -1.99
N TYR A 105 8.87 10.04 -1.03
CA TYR A 105 8.90 10.64 0.29
C TYR A 105 8.76 9.57 1.35
N TYR A 106 9.42 9.73 2.47
CA TYR A 106 9.28 8.88 3.63
C TYR A 106 9.41 9.69 4.92
N PHE A 107 9.01 9.10 6.03
CA PHE A 107 9.10 9.70 7.35
C PHE A 107 10.18 8.95 8.14
N PRO A 108 11.37 9.54 8.36
CA PRO A 108 12.45 8.90 9.10
C PRO A 108 12.08 8.74 10.57
N ASN A 109 12.53 7.65 11.20
CA ASN A 109 12.29 7.38 12.62
C ASN A 109 10.82 7.45 13.08
N MET A 110 9.90 7.08 12.20
CA MET A 110 8.48 7.15 12.48
C MET A 110 8.12 6.38 13.76
N GLN A 111 7.42 7.06 14.67
CA GLN A 111 7.14 6.57 16.01
C GLN A 111 5.81 5.82 16.10
N ARG A 112 5.64 5.01 17.16
CA ARG A 112 4.42 4.23 17.39
C ARG A 112 3.13 5.07 17.40
N HIS A 113 3.16 6.32 17.83
CA HIS A 113 1.99 7.20 17.87
C HIS A 113 1.72 7.95 16.57
N GLU A 114 2.55 7.74 15.56
CA GLU A 114 2.40 8.33 14.22
C GLU A 114 1.80 7.33 13.24
N ALA A 115 1.08 7.82 12.25
CA ALA A 115 0.53 7.02 11.18
C ALA A 115 0.60 7.76 9.83
N VAL A 116 0.86 7.01 8.77
CA VAL A 116 0.68 7.49 7.40
C VAL A 116 -0.71 7.06 6.92
N VAL A 117 -1.49 8.03 6.45
CA VAL A 117 -2.82 7.80 5.88
C VAL A 117 -2.78 8.19 4.41
N PHE A 118 -3.09 7.26 3.52
CA PHE A 118 -3.04 7.48 2.08
C PHE A 118 -4.07 6.66 1.33
N LYS A 119 -4.42 7.12 0.12
CA LYS A 119 -5.37 6.41 -0.74
C LYS A 119 -4.65 5.42 -1.63
N THR A 120 -5.15 4.20 -1.68
CA THR A 120 -4.73 3.19 -2.65
C THR A 120 -5.75 3.00 -3.78
N PHE A 121 -6.93 3.62 -3.66
CA PHE A 121 -7.93 3.77 -4.71
C PHE A 121 -8.87 4.93 -4.43
N ASP A 122 -9.30 5.63 -5.47
CA ASP A 122 -10.42 6.58 -5.42
C ASP A 122 -11.23 6.46 -6.72
N SER A 123 -12.52 6.28 -6.62
CA SER A 123 -13.39 6.12 -7.79
C SER A 123 -13.60 7.42 -8.58
N ILE A 124 -13.35 8.59 -7.96
CA ILE A 124 -13.52 9.88 -8.63
C ILE A 124 -12.42 10.12 -9.68
N LYS A 125 -12.83 10.67 -10.84
CA LYS A 125 -11.94 10.93 -12.00
C LYS A 125 -11.92 12.42 -12.36
N ASP A 126 -11.59 13.26 -11.38
CA ASP A 126 -11.60 14.73 -11.52
C ASP A 126 -10.18 15.34 -11.61
N GLY A 127 -9.16 14.51 -11.88
CA GLY A 127 -7.77 14.93 -12.00
C GLY A 127 -6.94 14.81 -10.70
N ARG A 128 -7.57 14.57 -9.56
CA ARG A 128 -6.84 14.30 -8.32
C ARG A 128 -6.18 12.92 -8.33
N ALA A 129 -5.16 12.75 -7.49
CA ALA A 129 -4.51 11.46 -7.29
C ALA A 129 -5.53 10.39 -6.82
N ARG A 130 -5.54 9.26 -7.52
CA ARG A 130 -6.42 8.11 -7.25
C ARG A 130 -5.68 6.95 -6.61
N TRP A 131 -4.37 6.86 -6.83
CA TRP A 131 -3.47 5.84 -6.34
C TRP A 131 -2.26 6.47 -5.68
N THR A 132 -1.68 5.77 -4.73
CA THR A 132 -0.42 6.13 -4.10
C THR A 132 0.52 4.94 -4.17
N ALA A 133 1.43 4.95 -5.14
CA ALA A 133 2.47 3.94 -5.21
C ALA A 133 3.35 4.03 -3.95
N HIS A 134 3.68 2.86 -3.39
CA HIS A 134 4.46 2.77 -2.16
C HIS A 134 5.36 1.54 -2.17
N THR A 135 6.40 1.58 -1.35
CA THR A 135 7.38 0.49 -1.25
C THR A 135 8.17 0.59 0.06
N ALA A 136 8.77 -0.50 0.49
CA ALA A 136 9.89 -0.45 1.43
C ALA A 136 11.20 -0.26 0.64
N PHE A 137 12.21 0.34 1.25
CA PHE A 137 13.52 0.50 0.64
C PHE A 137 14.64 0.35 1.67
N ASP A 138 15.87 0.14 1.20
CA ASP A 138 17.06 0.17 2.03
C ASP A 138 17.51 1.61 2.23
N ASP A 139 17.27 2.14 3.43
CA ASP A 139 17.74 3.47 3.81
C ASP A 139 19.23 3.39 4.17
N PRO A 140 20.13 4.04 3.40
CA PRO A 140 21.57 4.02 3.67
C PRO A 140 21.95 4.70 4.98
N THR A 141 21.05 5.45 5.59
CA THR A 141 21.26 6.12 6.88
C THR A 141 20.79 5.27 8.08
N SER A 142 20.25 4.07 7.83
CA SER A 142 19.82 3.15 8.89
C SER A 142 21.01 2.78 9.80
N PRO A 143 20.84 2.83 11.13
CA PRO A 143 21.83 2.31 12.04
C PRO A 143 22.15 0.84 11.74
N PRO A 144 23.42 0.39 11.82
CA PRO A 144 23.80 -1.00 11.54
C PRO A 144 23.08 -2.04 12.42
N ASP A 145 22.76 -1.65 13.64
CA ASP A 145 22.08 -2.44 14.67
C ASP A 145 20.56 -2.16 14.76
N ALA A 146 20.02 -1.40 13.81
CA ALA A 146 18.59 -1.08 13.80
C ALA A 146 17.73 -2.35 13.83
N PRO A 147 16.72 -2.43 14.72
CA PRO A 147 15.83 -3.58 14.79
C PRO A 147 15.04 -3.75 13.50
N PRO A 148 14.61 -4.97 13.14
CA PRO A 148 13.71 -5.21 12.03
C PRO A 148 12.44 -4.37 12.17
N ARG A 149 11.95 -3.81 11.05
CA ARG A 149 10.70 -3.06 11.04
C ARG A 149 9.53 -3.94 11.48
N GLU A 150 8.77 -3.44 12.42
CA GLU A 150 7.48 -3.99 12.81
C GLU A 150 6.39 -2.96 12.57
N SER A 151 5.49 -3.26 11.66
CA SER A 151 4.42 -2.34 11.24
C SER A 151 3.12 -3.08 11.01
N ILE A 152 2.02 -2.35 11.12
CA ILE A 152 0.68 -2.82 10.79
C ILE A 152 0.05 -1.89 9.77
N GLU A 153 -0.73 -2.46 8.87
CA GLU A 153 -1.58 -1.70 7.95
C GLU A 153 -3.04 -2.13 8.06
N MET A 154 -3.91 -1.17 7.88
CA MET A 154 -5.35 -1.38 7.81
C MET A 154 -5.87 -0.72 6.55
N ARG A 155 -6.62 -1.46 5.74
CA ARG A 155 -7.29 -0.96 4.54
C ARG A 155 -8.77 -0.80 4.83
N THR A 156 -9.29 0.40 4.62
CA THR A 156 -10.69 0.73 4.87
C THR A 156 -11.39 1.15 3.58
N LEU A 157 -12.67 0.81 3.46
CA LEU A 157 -13.54 1.35 2.43
C LEU A 157 -14.26 2.59 2.98
N ALA A 158 -14.15 3.70 2.30
CA ALA A 158 -14.85 4.95 2.61
C ALA A 158 -15.83 5.26 1.47
N PHE A 159 -17.11 5.44 1.81
CA PHE A 159 -18.18 5.80 0.86
C PHE A 159 -18.67 7.22 1.15
N PHE A 160 -18.98 7.98 0.08
CA PHE A 160 -19.34 9.41 0.15
C PHE A 160 -20.67 9.67 -0.51
#